data_0e27af55a56f31eb6fee875f65aacf4f
#
_entry.id   0e27af55a56f31eb6fee875f65aacf4f
#
_cell.length_a   1.000
_cell.length_b   1.000
_cell.length_c   1.000
_cell.angle_alpha   90.00
_cell.angle_beta   90.00
_cell.angle_gamma   90.00
#
_symmetry.space_group_name_H-M   'P 1'
#
loop_
_entity.id
_entity.type
_entity.pdbx_description
1 polymer ?
#
loop_
_entity_poly.entity_id
_entity_poly.type
_entity_poly.pdbx_seq_one_letter_code
_entity_poly.pdbx_strand_id
1 'polypeptide(L)'
;MAISFMTDIIASGGLFLAKDTKRFLFLLRNQGKTAGTWGIVGGKKEESDTTPYAALEREISEEVGKTPTIRKTIPLELFTSEDQHFYYHTYILIIDREFIPTLNNEHVGYAWCDLTHWPKPLHQGVKRSLTNKTNKTKIELLFDIIG
;
A
#
# COMPACT_ATOMS: atom_id res chain seq x y z
N MET A 1 -40.23 5.48 -9.62
CA MET A 1 -39.32 4.35 -9.39
C MET A 1 -38.02 4.86 -8.80
N ALA A 2 -37.65 4.34 -7.65
CA ALA A 2 -36.39 4.72 -7.05
C ALA A 2 -35.25 3.96 -7.74
N ILE A 3 -34.23 4.69 -8.19
CA ILE A 3 -33.01 4.09 -8.73
C ILE A 3 -31.99 4.11 -7.63
N SER A 4 -31.52 2.92 -7.24
CA SER A 4 -30.45 2.80 -6.28
C SER A 4 -29.12 2.79 -7.02
N PHE A 5 -28.24 3.72 -6.67
CA PHE A 5 -26.88 3.76 -7.21
C PHE A 5 -25.92 3.26 -6.14
N MET A 6 -25.16 2.23 -6.44
CA MET A 6 -24.03 1.86 -5.61
C MET A 6 -22.89 2.81 -5.94
N THR A 7 -22.38 3.46 -4.91
CA THR A 7 -21.18 4.29 -5.04
C THR A 7 -19.96 3.39 -5.07
N ASP A 8 -19.11 3.55 -6.07
CA ASP A 8 -17.85 2.84 -6.14
C ASP A 8 -16.94 3.29 -5.02
N ILE A 9 -16.25 2.33 -4.42
CA ILE A 9 -15.21 2.59 -3.44
C ILE A 9 -13.88 2.46 -4.17
N ILE A 10 -13.09 3.53 -4.12
CA ILE A 10 -11.76 3.58 -4.68
C ILE A 10 -10.78 3.74 -3.53
N ALA A 11 -9.79 2.89 -3.47
CA ALA A 11 -8.75 2.93 -2.46
C ALA A 11 -7.38 2.79 -3.12
N SER A 12 -6.35 3.23 -2.40
CA SER A 12 -4.97 3.17 -2.89
C SER A 12 -4.05 2.75 -1.77
N GLY A 13 -3.02 2.01 -2.13
CA GLY A 13 -1.98 1.62 -1.19
C GLY A 13 -0.60 1.72 -1.81
N GLY A 14 0.39 1.93 -0.96
CA GLY A 14 1.78 2.08 -1.35
C GLY A 14 2.71 1.16 -0.58
N LEU A 15 3.51 0.42 -1.32
CA LEU A 15 4.62 -0.34 -0.80
C LEU A 15 5.89 0.49 -0.93
N PHE A 16 6.34 1.08 0.17
CA PHE A 16 7.66 1.72 0.18
C PHE A 16 8.73 0.66 0.03
N LEU A 17 9.59 0.83 -0.96
CA LEU A 17 10.76 -0.02 -1.21
C LEU A 17 12.01 0.81 -1.00
N ALA A 18 12.81 0.43 -0.02
CA ALA A 18 14.12 1.04 0.21
C ALA A 18 15.14 0.39 -0.70
N LYS A 19 15.72 1.18 -1.60
CA LYS A 19 16.67 0.69 -2.61
C LYS A 19 17.90 0.04 -2.01
N ASP A 20 18.43 0.58 -0.90
CA ASP A 20 19.66 0.11 -0.30
C ASP A 20 19.50 -1.28 0.34
N THR A 21 18.39 -1.54 1.01
CA THR A 21 18.14 -2.81 1.70
C THR A 21 17.28 -3.78 0.92
N LYS A 22 16.52 -3.28 -0.06
CA LYS A 22 15.52 -4.03 -0.81
C LYS A 22 14.42 -4.57 0.09
N ARG A 23 14.13 -3.86 1.19
CA ARG A 23 13.04 -4.19 2.10
C ARG A 23 11.87 -3.24 1.91
N PHE A 24 10.70 -3.76 2.25
CA PHE A 24 9.41 -3.05 2.12
C PHE A 24 8.87 -2.68 3.50
N LEU A 25 8.15 -1.56 3.56
CA LEU A 25 7.52 -1.07 4.78
C LEU A 25 6.14 -1.70 4.98
N PHE A 26 5.96 -2.30 6.15
CA PHE A 26 4.67 -2.80 6.61
C PHE A 26 4.26 -2.08 7.88
N LEU A 27 2.96 -1.88 8.06
CA LEU A 27 2.39 -1.17 9.20
C LEU A 27 1.42 -2.09 9.96
N LEU A 28 1.55 -2.13 11.29
CA LEU A 28 0.68 -2.93 12.14
C LEU A 28 -0.60 -2.15 12.47
N ARG A 29 -1.72 -2.66 12.00
CA ARG A 29 -3.03 -2.02 12.14
C ARG A 29 -3.54 -2.16 13.57
N ASN A 30 -4.14 -1.07 14.06
CA ASN A 30 -4.66 -0.99 15.43
C ASN A 30 -6.18 -0.82 15.50
N GLN A 31 -6.86 -0.69 14.37
CA GLN A 31 -8.28 -0.36 14.32
C GLN A 31 -9.08 -1.27 13.40
N GLY A 32 -10.37 -1.41 13.72
CA GLY A 32 -11.33 -2.08 12.88
C GLY A 32 -11.19 -3.60 12.85
N LYS A 33 -11.83 -4.22 11.87
CA LYS A 33 -11.87 -5.68 11.72
C LYS A 33 -10.51 -6.30 11.39
N THR A 34 -9.60 -5.49 10.87
CA THR A 34 -8.25 -5.94 10.48
C THR A 34 -7.18 -5.57 11.50
N ALA A 35 -7.58 -5.12 12.70
CA ALA A 35 -6.64 -4.85 13.79
C ALA A 35 -5.79 -6.08 14.07
N GLY A 36 -4.50 -5.87 14.35
CA GLY A 36 -3.54 -6.95 14.59
C GLY A 36 -2.94 -7.54 13.33
N THR A 37 -3.31 -7.06 12.14
CA THR A 37 -2.70 -7.48 10.89
C THR A 37 -1.72 -6.43 10.38
N TRP A 38 -0.75 -6.89 9.60
CA TRP A 38 0.24 -6.04 8.96
C TRP A 38 -0.22 -5.69 7.55
N GLY A 39 -0.31 -4.41 7.28
CA GLY A 39 -0.72 -3.89 5.98
C GLY A 39 0.31 -2.93 5.41
N ILE A 40 -0.10 -2.23 4.38
CA ILE A 40 0.69 -1.18 3.73
C ILE A 40 0.01 0.16 3.95
N VAL A 41 0.75 1.26 3.73
CA VAL A 41 0.16 2.60 3.80
C VAL A 41 -0.93 2.75 2.74
N GLY A 42 -2.03 3.37 3.09
CA GLY A 42 -3.10 3.62 2.14
C GLY A 42 -4.46 3.76 2.79
N GLY A 43 -5.47 3.97 1.96
CA GLY A 43 -6.84 4.13 2.41
C GLY A 43 -7.77 4.48 1.27
N LYS A 44 -9.00 4.81 1.62
CA LYS A 44 -10.05 5.15 0.66
C LYS A 44 -9.84 6.55 0.09
N LYS A 45 -10.12 6.68 -1.20
CA LYS A 45 -10.17 7.97 -1.87
C LYS A 45 -11.37 8.76 -1.32
N GLU A 46 -11.12 9.99 -0.92
CA GLU A 46 -12.16 10.95 -0.56
C GLU A 46 -12.54 11.78 -1.78
N GLU A 47 -13.68 12.44 -1.70
CA GLU A 47 -14.20 13.26 -2.80
C GLU A 47 -13.24 14.38 -3.20
N SER A 48 -12.55 14.95 -2.22
CA SER A 48 -11.55 16.01 -2.45
C SER A 48 -10.26 15.52 -3.12
N ASP A 49 -10.01 14.21 -3.11
CA ASP A 49 -8.84 13.65 -3.78
C ASP A 49 -9.12 13.60 -5.28
N THR A 50 -8.26 14.23 -6.08
CA THR A 50 -8.47 14.34 -7.54
C THR A 50 -8.20 13.03 -8.28
N THR A 51 -7.32 12.19 -7.73
CA THR A 51 -6.93 10.91 -8.34
C THR A 51 -6.71 9.88 -7.25
N PRO A 52 -6.69 8.57 -7.59
CA PRO A 52 -6.29 7.54 -6.63
C PRO A 52 -4.90 7.78 -6.05
N TYR A 53 -3.95 8.29 -6.85
CA TYR A 53 -2.61 8.58 -6.37
C TYR A 53 -2.61 9.77 -5.38
N ALA A 54 -3.43 10.80 -5.63
CA ALA A 54 -3.57 11.91 -4.69
C ALA A 54 -4.11 11.43 -3.34
N ALA A 55 -5.04 10.46 -3.35
CA ALA A 55 -5.51 9.82 -2.13
C ALA A 55 -4.36 9.14 -1.38
N LEU A 56 -3.51 8.43 -2.09
CA LEU A 56 -2.34 7.78 -1.49
C LEU A 56 -1.38 8.81 -0.89
N GLU A 57 -1.10 9.91 -1.58
CA GLU A 57 -0.23 10.97 -1.07
C GLU A 57 -0.75 11.55 0.25
N ARG A 58 -2.06 11.78 0.34
CA ARG A 58 -2.70 12.23 1.57
C ARG A 58 -2.56 11.21 2.68
N GLU A 59 -2.83 9.94 2.38
CA GLU A 59 -2.72 8.85 3.36
C GLU A 59 -1.26 8.67 3.85
N ILE A 60 -0.28 8.82 2.97
CA ILE A 60 1.13 8.78 3.36
C ILE A 60 1.41 9.86 4.42
N SER A 61 0.98 11.09 4.16
CA SER A 61 1.17 12.19 5.11
C SER A 61 0.51 11.91 6.46
N GLU A 62 -0.70 11.34 6.45
CA GLU A 62 -1.45 11.04 7.67
C GLU A 62 -0.89 9.86 8.45
N GLU A 63 -0.48 8.80 7.75
CA GLU A 63 -0.14 7.51 8.37
C GLU A 63 1.33 7.35 8.71
N VAL A 64 2.24 7.93 7.94
CA VAL A 64 3.69 7.77 8.15
C VAL A 64 4.44 9.08 8.27
N GLY A 65 3.77 10.21 8.02
CA GLY A 65 4.38 11.52 8.14
C GLY A 65 5.33 11.84 7.00
N LYS A 66 6.39 12.58 7.33
CA LYS A 66 7.38 13.00 6.34
C LYS A 66 8.22 11.81 5.89
N THR A 67 8.38 11.65 4.58
CA THR A 67 9.16 10.56 3.99
C THR A 67 10.39 11.11 3.27
N PRO A 68 11.41 10.25 3.02
CA PRO A 68 12.44 10.58 2.03
C PRO A 68 11.81 10.85 0.66
N THR A 69 12.58 11.48 -0.21
CA THR A 69 12.13 11.72 -1.58
C THR A 69 11.75 10.41 -2.27
N ILE A 70 10.52 10.36 -2.80
CA ILE A 70 10.09 9.22 -3.61
C ILE A 70 10.71 9.40 -4.99
N ARG A 71 11.62 8.49 -5.34
CA ARG A 71 12.36 8.56 -6.61
C ARG A 71 11.54 8.11 -7.79
N LYS A 72 10.74 7.07 -7.58
CA LYS A 72 9.84 6.54 -8.61
C LYS A 72 8.58 5.99 -7.96
N THR A 73 7.47 6.15 -8.66
CA THR A 73 6.18 5.55 -8.30
C THR A 73 5.80 4.61 -9.43
N ILE A 74 5.67 3.33 -9.12
CA ILE A 74 5.41 2.30 -10.12
C ILE A 74 4.06 1.65 -9.81
N PRO A 75 3.08 1.75 -10.73
CA PRO A 75 1.83 1.00 -10.56
C PRO A 75 2.11 -0.50 -10.55
N LEU A 76 1.67 -1.17 -9.51
CA LEU A 76 1.82 -2.61 -9.37
C LEU A 76 0.57 -3.35 -9.81
N GLU A 77 -0.57 -2.96 -9.29
CA GLU A 77 -1.81 -3.70 -9.49
C GLU A 77 -3.02 -2.76 -9.39
N LEU A 78 -4.02 -3.03 -10.22
CA LEU A 78 -5.38 -2.53 -9.99
C LEU A 78 -6.25 -3.76 -9.69
N PHE A 79 -6.69 -3.89 -8.46
CA PHE A 79 -7.64 -4.91 -8.06
C PHE A 79 -9.06 -4.39 -8.22
N THR A 80 -9.92 -5.19 -8.84
CA THR A 80 -11.35 -4.89 -8.98
C THR A 80 -12.14 -6.04 -8.37
N SER A 81 -13.08 -5.73 -7.48
CA SER A 81 -13.95 -6.74 -6.89
C SER A 81 -14.88 -7.36 -7.94
N GLU A 82 -15.43 -8.54 -7.64
CA GLU A 82 -16.34 -9.25 -8.56
C GLU A 82 -17.55 -8.41 -8.94
N ASP A 83 -18.10 -7.62 -8.00
CA ASP A 83 -19.24 -6.74 -8.25
C ASP A 83 -18.84 -5.46 -8.98
N GLN A 84 -17.55 -5.22 -9.20
CA GLN A 84 -17.01 -4.04 -9.89
C GLN A 84 -17.31 -2.71 -9.19
N HIS A 85 -17.51 -2.74 -7.87
CA HIS A 85 -17.77 -1.54 -7.07
C HIS A 85 -16.64 -1.20 -6.10
N PHE A 86 -15.61 -2.04 -6.02
CA PHE A 86 -14.41 -1.78 -5.21
C PHE A 86 -13.17 -1.87 -6.08
N TYR A 87 -12.36 -0.82 -6.05
CA TYR A 87 -11.11 -0.70 -6.81
C TYR A 87 -9.98 -0.39 -5.85
N TYR A 88 -8.90 -1.13 -5.94
CA TYR A 88 -7.72 -0.88 -5.11
C TYR A 88 -6.49 -0.75 -5.99
N HIS A 89 -5.90 0.45 -5.98
CA HIS A 89 -4.69 0.76 -6.73
C HIS A 89 -3.48 0.58 -5.83
N THR A 90 -2.58 -0.32 -6.19
CA THR A 90 -1.35 -0.55 -5.45
C THR A 90 -0.16 -0.02 -6.23
N TYR A 91 0.69 0.75 -5.55
CA TYR A 91 1.91 1.33 -6.12
C TYR A 91 3.12 0.87 -5.34
N ILE A 92 4.26 0.77 -6.02
CA ILE A 92 5.57 0.64 -5.37
C ILE A 92 6.20 2.02 -5.36
N LEU A 93 6.62 2.47 -4.18
CA LEU A 93 7.20 3.78 -3.95
C LEU A 93 8.67 3.60 -3.63
N ILE A 94 9.54 3.90 -4.59
CA ILE A 94 10.99 3.67 -4.44
C ILE A 94 11.62 4.87 -3.78
N ILE A 95 12.30 4.63 -2.65
CA ILE A 95 13.08 5.60 -1.91
C ILE A 95 14.52 5.07 -1.76
N ASP A 96 15.46 5.96 -1.46
CA ASP A 96 16.86 5.54 -1.35
C ASP A 96 17.15 4.69 -0.12
N ARG A 97 16.54 5.04 1.02
CA ARG A 97 16.81 4.42 2.32
C ARG A 97 15.55 4.24 3.13
N GLU A 98 15.59 3.28 4.05
CA GLU A 98 14.55 3.11 5.05
C GLU A 98 14.45 4.36 5.91
N PHE A 99 13.26 4.63 6.43
CA PHE A 99 13.00 5.74 7.33
C PHE A 99 12.18 5.27 8.53
N ILE A 100 12.16 6.08 9.57
CA ILE A 100 11.33 5.83 10.75
C ILE A 100 10.02 6.59 10.56
N PRO A 101 8.90 5.88 10.34
CA PRO A 101 7.63 6.56 10.14
C PRO A 101 7.12 7.19 11.42
N THR A 102 6.42 8.32 11.27
CA THR A 102 5.67 8.94 12.37
C THR A 102 4.24 8.43 12.28
N LEU A 103 3.90 7.45 13.10
CA LEU A 103 2.63 6.77 13.04
C LEU A 103 1.51 7.61 13.69
N ASN A 104 0.30 7.52 13.13
CA ASN A 104 -0.90 8.06 13.75
C ASN A 104 -1.58 6.96 14.58
N ASN A 105 -2.81 7.20 15.06
CA ASN A 105 -3.52 6.27 15.93
C ASN A 105 -4.09 5.02 15.21
N GLU A 106 -3.99 4.96 13.89
CA GLU A 106 -4.44 3.79 13.12
C GLU A 106 -3.44 2.64 13.13
N HIS A 107 -2.19 2.94 13.42
CA HIS A 107 -1.10 1.97 13.41
C HIS A 107 -0.27 2.05 14.69
N VAL A 108 0.14 0.90 15.21
CA VAL A 108 0.92 0.82 16.46
C VAL A 108 2.33 0.27 16.25
N GLY A 109 2.70 -0.05 15.04
CA GLY A 109 4.04 -0.54 14.75
C GLY A 109 4.36 -0.52 13.28
N TYR A 110 5.63 -0.67 12.97
CA TYR A 110 6.12 -0.77 11.61
C TYR A 110 7.25 -1.78 11.53
N ALA A 111 7.46 -2.32 10.32
CA ALA A 111 8.57 -3.23 10.05
C ALA A 111 9.02 -3.08 8.62
N TRP A 112 10.34 -3.11 8.41
CA TRP A 112 10.95 -3.22 7.09
C TRP A 112 11.33 -4.68 6.89
N CYS A 113 10.72 -5.32 5.90
CA CYS A 113 10.92 -6.75 5.65
C CYS A 113 11.12 -7.01 4.18
N ASP A 114 11.95 -8.00 3.85
CA ASP A 114 12.02 -8.49 2.49
C ASP A 114 10.82 -9.37 2.17
N LEU A 115 10.60 -9.69 0.91
CA LEU A 115 9.42 -10.44 0.49
C LEU A 115 9.43 -11.92 0.89
N THR A 116 10.56 -12.44 1.35
CA THR A 116 10.63 -13.82 1.81
C THR A 116 10.37 -13.95 3.31
N HIS A 117 10.39 -12.82 4.04
CA HIS A 117 10.24 -12.77 5.50
C HIS A 117 9.33 -11.62 5.94
N TRP A 118 8.16 -11.51 5.33
CA TRP A 118 7.22 -10.47 5.73
C TRP A 118 6.62 -10.73 7.12
N PRO A 119 6.12 -9.68 7.79
CA PRO A 119 5.52 -9.83 9.11
C PRO A 119 4.21 -10.61 9.05
N LYS A 120 3.86 -11.27 10.13
CA LYS A 120 2.65 -12.10 10.19
C LYS A 120 1.78 -11.72 11.39
N PRO A 121 0.47 -11.77 11.25
CA PRO A 121 -0.28 -12.10 10.04
C PRO A 121 -0.38 -10.88 9.10
N LEU A 122 -0.27 -11.13 7.81
CA LEU A 122 -0.53 -10.10 6.80
C LEU A 122 -2.03 -9.86 6.65
N HIS A 123 -2.40 -8.61 6.41
CA HIS A 123 -3.73 -8.26 5.91
C HIS A 123 -4.01 -9.10 4.64
N GLN A 124 -5.23 -9.66 4.55
CA GLN A 124 -5.57 -10.59 3.47
C GLN A 124 -5.36 -10.02 2.07
N GLY A 125 -5.75 -8.75 1.86
CA GLY A 125 -5.59 -8.11 0.57
C GLY A 125 -4.11 -7.94 0.19
N VAL A 126 -3.28 -7.59 1.16
CA VAL A 126 -1.83 -7.46 0.97
C VAL A 126 -1.22 -8.83 0.65
N LYS A 127 -1.60 -9.85 1.39
CA LYS A 127 -1.13 -11.23 1.15
C LYS A 127 -1.47 -11.69 -0.26
N ARG A 128 -2.71 -11.45 -0.70
CA ARG A 128 -3.15 -11.81 -2.04
C ARG A 128 -2.29 -11.11 -3.09
N SER A 129 -2.06 -9.81 -2.95
CA SER A 129 -1.25 -9.04 -3.89
C SER A 129 0.20 -9.53 -3.93
N LEU A 130 0.80 -9.83 -2.79
CA LEU A 130 2.18 -10.27 -2.71
C LEU A 130 2.38 -11.72 -3.17
N THR A 131 1.36 -12.56 -3.11
CA THR A 131 1.43 -13.95 -3.57
C THR A 131 0.99 -14.14 -5.02
N ASN A 132 0.43 -13.10 -5.64
CA ASN A 132 0.05 -13.12 -7.06
C ASN A 132 1.29 -13.24 -7.93
N LYS A 133 1.29 -14.20 -8.85
CA LYS A 133 2.47 -14.50 -9.70
C LYS A 133 2.88 -13.33 -10.57
N THR A 134 1.92 -12.64 -11.17
CA THR A 134 2.19 -11.47 -12.02
C THR A 134 2.88 -10.37 -11.21
N ASN A 135 2.39 -10.08 -10.02
CA ASN A 135 2.97 -9.06 -9.15
C ASN A 135 4.37 -9.45 -8.70
N LYS A 136 4.57 -10.72 -8.32
CA LYS A 136 5.90 -11.24 -7.95
C LYS A 136 6.91 -11.05 -9.07
N THR A 137 6.53 -11.39 -10.29
CA THR A 137 7.38 -11.23 -11.46
C THR A 137 7.75 -9.76 -11.69
N LYS A 138 6.77 -8.86 -11.57
CA LYS A 138 7.02 -7.42 -11.68
C LYS A 138 8.03 -6.93 -10.65
N ILE A 139 7.90 -7.38 -9.41
CA ILE A 139 8.79 -6.98 -8.32
C ILE A 139 10.20 -7.53 -8.55
N GLU A 140 10.32 -8.79 -8.98
CA GLU A 140 11.61 -9.40 -9.29
C GLU A 140 12.33 -8.66 -10.41
N LEU A 141 11.61 -8.31 -11.49
CA LEU A 141 12.16 -7.49 -12.56
C LEU A 141 12.59 -6.12 -12.08
N LEU A 142 11.82 -5.54 -11.18
CA LEU A 142 12.15 -4.23 -10.61
C LEU A 142 13.47 -4.28 -9.82
N PHE A 143 13.72 -5.35 -9.07
CA PHE A 143 14.98 -5.52 -8.34
C PHE A 143 16.17 -5.54 -9.31
N ASP A 144 16.04 -6.17 -10.46
CA ASP A 144 17.09 -6.19 -11.47
C ASP A 144 17.37 -4.80 -12.04
N ILE A 145 16.32 -3.96 -12.17
CA ILE A 145 16.44 -2.62 -12.73
C ILE A 145 17.05 -1.62 -11.73
N ILE A 146 16.66 -1.69 -10.47
CA ILE A 146 17.12 -0.72 -9.47
C ILE A 146 18.50 -1.07 -8.89
N GLY A 147 19.00 -2.23 -9.22
CA GLY A 147 20.33 -2.67 -8.81
C GLY A 147 20.38 -3.13 -7.39
#